data_38b60137baf358be675f95bc8547620a
#
_entry.id   38b60137baf358be675f95bc8547620a
#
_cell.length_a   1.000
_cell.length_b   1.000
_cell.length_c   1.000
_cell.angle_alpha   90.00
_cell.angle_beta   90.00
_cell.angle_gamma   90.00
#
_symmetry.space_group_name_H-M   'P 1'
#
loop_
_entity.id
_entity.type
_entity.pdbx_description
1 polymer ?
#
loop_
_entity_poly.entity_id
_entity_poly.type
_entity_poly.pdbx_seq_one_letter_code
_entity_poly.pdbx_strand_id
1 'polypeptide(L)'
;MYEGENFEDYIVEFEQPETAACAQLTDDGLINNNDRIPVLDHATVISVKHSLFYKDALIFDQLKSRTVALKHKESGHGILVRFPDFDYLGVWSSANDGPFVALEPWSGTSTCSDEDDVFEHKRGVRFLEPGEHKTLSFVIEILI
;
A
#
# COMPACT_ATOMS: atom_id res chain seq x y z
N MET A 1 17.48 -5.08 -0.80
CA MET A 1 17.96 -6.25 -1.58
C MET A 1 19.42 -6.45 -1.26
N TYR A 2 19.86 -7.69 -1.14
CA TYR A 2 21.27 -8.02 -0.99
C TYR A 2 21.97 -8.09 -2.37
N GLU A 3 23.29 -8.10 -2.35
CA GLU A 3 24.08 -8.21 -3.60
C GLU A 3 23.77 -9.52 -4.33
N GLY A 4 23.46 -9.43 -5.61
CA GLY A 4 23.09 -10.57 -6.46
C GLY A 4 21.62 -10.94 -6.52
N GLU A 5 20.75 -10.25 -5.78
CA GLU A 5 19.31 -10.45 -5.82
C GLU A 5 18.64 -9.50 -6.82
N ASN A 6 17.53 -9.97 -7.41
CA ASN A 6 16.75 -9.19 -8.36
C ASN A 6 15.46 -8.68 -7.72
N PHE A 7 14.93 -7.61 -8.26
CA PHE A 7 13.66 -7.03 -7.84
C PHE A 7 12.50 -8.05 -7.83
N GLU A 8 12.44 -8.91 -8.83
CA GLU A 8 11.41 -9.94 -8.98
C GLU A 8 11.61 -11.17 -8.07
N ASP A 9 12.70 -11.24 -7.29
CA ASP A 9 12.90 -12.28 -6.29
C ASP A 9 12.13 -12.02 -5.00
N TYR A 10 11.44 -10.87 -4.92
CA TYR A 10 10.67 -10.47 -3.76
C TYR A 10 9.17 -10.66 -3.95
N ILE A 11 8.49 -10.79 -2.83
CA ILE A 11 7.02 -10.85 -2.74
C ILE A 11 6.52 -9.88 -1.68
N VAL A 12 5.29 -9.39 -1.87
CA VAL A 12 4.50 -8.76 -0.83
C VAL A 12 3.53 -9.81 -0.30
N GLU A 13 3.62 -10.13 1.00
CA GLU A 13 2.81 -11.16 1.64
C GLU A 13 1.93 -10.56 2.72
N PHE A 14 0.64 -10.84 2.66
CA PHE A 14 -0.38 -10.41 3.62
C PHE A 14 -0.62 -11.51 4.66
N GLU A 15 -1.03 -11.15 5.87
CA GLU A 15 -1.23 -12.10 6.99
C GLU A 15 -2.38 -13.08 6.76
N GLN A 16 -3.32 -12.76 5.88
CA GLN A 16 -4.47 -13.59 5.54
C GLN A 16 -4.87 -13.43 4.07
N PRO A 17 -5.65 -14.37 3.51
CA PRO A 17 -6.13 -14.24 2.13
C PRO A 17 -6.98 -12.99 1.94
N GLU A 18 -6.63 -12.21 0.93
CA GLU A 18 -7.31 -10.99 0.53
C GLU A 18 -7.97 -11.15 -0.84
N THR A 19 -9.09 -10.48 -1.03
CA THR A 19 -9.67 -10.21 -2.34
C THR A 19 -9.75 -8.70 -2.47
N ALA A 20 -8.84 -8.12 -3.25
CA ALA A 20 -8.66 -6.68 -3.33
C ALA A 20 -8.44 -6.19 -4.75
N ALA A 21 -9.09 -5.06 -5.06
CA ALA A 21 -8.88 -4.31 -6.28
C ALA A 21 -8.38 -2.90 -5.93
N CYS A 22 -7.34 -2.43 -6.60
CA CYS A 22 -6.76 -1.11 -6.41
C CYS A 22 -7.38 -0.10 -7.35
N ALA A 23 -7.74 1.08 -6.83
CA ALA A 23 -8.18 2.20 -7.64
C ALA A 23 -7.04 2.70 -8.54
N GLN A 24 -7.39 3.12 -9.74
CA GLN A 24 -6.46 3.71 -10.69
C GLN A 24 -6.41 5.23 -10.51
N LEU A 25 -5.35 5.85 -10.97
CA LEU A 25 -5.29 7.30 -11.06
C LEU A 25 -5.86 7.79 -12.39
N THR A 26 -6.46 8.98 -12.36
CA THR A 26 -6.77 9.76 -13.57
C THR A 26 -5.49 10.32 -14.17
N ASP A 27 -5.56 10.87 -15.38
CA ASP A 27 -4.44 11.56 -16.02
C ASP A 27 -3.93 12.76 -15.20
N ASP A 28 -4.81 13.37 -14.39
CA ASP A 28 -4.48 14.47 -13.47
C ASP A 28 -3.94 13.99 -12.11
N GLY A 29 -3.77 12.68 -11.92
CA GLY A 29 -3.22 12.08 -10.69
C GLY A 29 -4.21 11.95 -9.54
N LEU A 30 -5.52 12.08 -9.78
CA LEU A 30 -6.55 11.85 -8.78
C LEU A 30 -6.92 10.37 -8.68
N ILE A 31 -7.29 9.92 -7.48
CA ILE A 31 -7.76 8.53 -7.30
C ILE A 31 -9.15 8.38 -7.92
N ASN A 32 -9.29 7.46 -8.89
CA ASN A 32 -10.56 7.11 -9.49
C ASN A 32 -11.12 5.82 -8.88
N ASN A 33 -12.02 5.95 -7.91
CA ASN A 33 -12.61 4.81 -7.22
C ASN A 33 -13.57 3.98 -8.09
N ASN A 34 -14.00 4.51 -9.22
CA ASN A 34 -14.87 3.82 -10.19
C ASN A 34 -14.07 2.98 -11.20
N ASP A 35 -12.75 3.19 -11.29
CA ASP A 35 -11.85 2.42 -12.13
C ASP A 35 -10.86 1.64 -11.25
N ARG A 36 -11.10 0.34 -11.08
CA ARG A 36 -10.31 -0.51 -10.19
C ARG A 36 -9.80 -1.75 -10.92
N ILE A 37 -8.56 -2.08 -10.69
CA ILE A 37 -7.97 -3.32 -11.20
C ILE A 37 -7.91 -4.37 -10.09
N PRO A 38 -8.32 -5.62 -10.36
CA PRO A 38 -8.11 -6.73 -9.42
C PRO A 38 -6.60 -6.99 -9.23
N VAL A 39 -6.17 -7.08 -7.97
CA VAL A 39 -4.77 -7.37 -7.61
C VAL A 39 -4.65 -8.68 -6.83
N LEU A 40 -5.60 -8.94 -5.94
CA LEU A 40 -5.67 -10.17 -5.14
C LEU A 40 -7.05 -10.82 -5.31
N ASP A 41 -7.06 -12.13 -5.47
CA ASP A 41 -8.27 -12.96 -5.48
C ASP A 41 -8.05 -14.18 -4.58
N HIS A 42 -8.58 -14.12 -3.35
CA HIS A 42 -8.37 -15.11 -2.29
C HIS A 42 -6.90 -15.50 -2.11
N ALA A 43 -6.00 -14.51 -2.23
CA ALA A 43 -4.56 -14.72 -2.22
C ALA A 43 -3.90 -13.95 -1.09
N THR A 44 -2.78 -14.48 -0.60
CA THR A 44 -1.94 -13.83 0.41
C THR A 44 -0.71 -13.17 -0.18
N VAL A 45 -0.39 -13.39 -1.46
CA VAL A 45 0.90 -13.02 -2.04
C VAL A 45 0.74 -12.26 -3.34
N ILE A 46 1.51 -11.20 -3.49
CA ILE A 46 1.76 -10.50 -4.75
C ILE A 46 3.24 -10.74 -5.12
N SER A 47 3.49 -11.33 -6.29
CA SER A 47 4.85 -11.37 -6.85
C SER A 47 5.26 -9.97 -7.31
N VAL A 48 6.36 -9.46 -6.80
CA VAL A 48 6.86 -8.14 -7.14
C VAL A 48 7.36 -8.11 -8.58
N LYS A 49 6.91 -7.13 -9.35
CA LYS A 49 7.32 -6.84 -10.74
C LYS A 49 7.29 -5.34 -10.97
N HIS A 50 8.23 -4.80 -11.72
CA HIS A 50 8.22 -3.37 -12.06
C HIS A 50 6.93 -2.93 -12.73
N SER A 51 6.37 -3.77 -13.60
CA SER A 51 5.12 -3.47 -14.31
C SER A 51 3.88 -3.22 -13.43
N LEU A 52 3.91 -3.66 -12.18
CA LEU A 52 2.85 -3.35 -11.21
C LEU A 52 2.75 -1.84 -10.92
N PHE A 53 3.86 -1.13 -11.06
CA PHE A 53 4.02 0.26 -10.61
C PHE A 53 4.11 1.27 -11.77
N TYR A 54 3.98 0.84 -13.02
CA TYR A 54 4.07 1.73 -14.18
C TYR A 54 2.93 2.75 -14.26
N LYS A 55 1.83 2.48 -13.55
CA LYS A 55 0.69 3.38 -13.43
C LYS A 55 0.56 4.03 -12.05
N ASP A 56 1.60 3.95 -11.21
CA ASP A 56 1.65 4.43 -9.84
C ASP A 56 1.47 3.32 -8.77
N ALA A 57 1.20 3.71 -7.52
CA ALA A 57 1.05 2.82 -6.38
C ALA A 57 -0.14 1.87 -6.51
N LEU A 58 -0.01 0.69 -5.93
CA LEU A 58 -1.16 -0.14 -5.59
C LEU A 58 -1.78 0.42 -4.30
N ILE A 59 -2.97 1.03 -4.41
CA ILE A 59 -3.65 1.66 -3.28
C ILE A 59 -4.72 0.71 -2.76
N PHE A 60 -4.47 0.14 -1.58
CA PHE A 60 -5.38 -0.75 -0.89
C PHE A 60 -6.19 0.01 0.16
N ASP A 61 -7.51 -0.02 0.05
CA ASP A 61 -8.47 0.65 0.94
C ASP A 61 -9.44 -0.31 1.63
N GLN A 62 -9.37 -1.61 1.36
CA GLN A 62 -10.31 -2.62 1.85
C GLN A 62 -9.63 -3.89 2.39
N LEU A 63 -8.36 -3.81 2.78
CA LEU A 63 -7.66 -4.94 3.37
C LEU A 63 -8.26 -5.32 4.73
N LYS A 64 -8.34 -6.62 5.00
CA LYS A 64 -8.58 -7.17 6.32
C LYS A 64 -7.29 -7.29 7.12
N SER A 65 -6.19 -7.59 6.42
CA SER A 65 -4.84 -7.64 6.99
C SER A 65 -4.41 -6.29 7.54
N ARG A 66 -3.71 -6.33 8.68
CA ARG A 66 -3.01 -5.17 9.26
C ARG A 66 -1.52 -5.46 9.44
N THR A 67 -1.07 -6.52 8.78
CA THR A 67 0.32 -6.94 8.70
C THR A 67 0.65 -7.31 7.27
N VAL A 68 1.78 -6.82 6.78
CA VAL A 68 2.29 -7.10 5.44
C VAL A 68 3.79 -7.28 5.52
N ALA A 69 4.34 -8.21 4.75
CA ALA A 69 5.77 -8.40 4.61
C ALA A 69 6.22 -8.15 3.18
N LEU A 70 7.35 -7.48 3.02
CA LEU A 70 8.13 -7.48 1.79
C LEU A 70 9.34 -8.36 2.04
N LYS A 71 9.40 -9.51 1.38
CA LYS A 71 10.45 -10.50 1.65
C LYS A 71 10.92 -11.22 0.38
N HIS A 72 12.16 -11.67 0.42
CA HIS A 72 12.70 -12.53 -0.63
C HIS A 72 11.98 -13.89 -0.61
N LYS A 73 11.55 -14.36 -1.77
CA LYS A 73 10.66 -15.54 -1.92
C LYS A 73 11.27 -16.86 -1.45
N GLU A 74 12.60 -17.01 -1.52
CA GLU A 74 13.29 -18.26 -1.15
C GLU A 74 13.84 -18.22 0.28
N SER A 75 14.60 -17.18 0.63
CA SER A 75 15.26 -17.07 1.93
C SER A 75 14.36 -16.50 3.03
N GLY A 76 13.32 -15.78 2.66
CA GLY A 76 12.38 -15.17 3.61
C GLY A 76 12.87 -13.90 4.29
N HIS A 77 14.13 -13.48 4.09
CA HIS A 77 14.60 -12.21 4.65
C HIS A 77 13.89 -11.00 4.04
N GLY A 78 13.76 -9.95 4.82
CA GLY A 78 13.04 -8.77 4.38
C GLY A 78 12.58 -7.90 5.53
N ILE A 79 11.41 -7.32 5.39
CA ILE A 79 10.75 -6.52 6.43
C ILE A 79 9.30 -6.96 6.57
N LEU A 80 8.78 -6.86 7.79
CA LEU A 80 7.38 -7.01 8.10
C LEU A 80 6.90 -5.70 8.73
N VAL A 81 5.75 -5.21 8.26
CA VAL A 81 5.13 -3.97 8.74
C VAL A 81 3.77 -4.31 9.35
N ARG A 82 3.57 -3.95 10.63
CA ARG A 82 2.26 -3.99 11.30
C ARG A 82 1.71 -2.57 11.39
N PHE A 83 0.47 -2.38 10.95
CA PHE A 83 -0.15 -1.05 10.82
C PHE A 83 -1.61 -1.01 11.33
N PRO A 84 -1.86 -1.38 12.60
CA PRO A 84 -3.23 -1.54 13.13
C PRO A 84 -4.05 -0.25 13.12
N ASP A 85 -3.40 0.90 13.15
CA ASP A 85 -4.05 2.22 13.25
C ASP A 85 -4.29 2.90 11.89
N PHE A 86 -3.98 2.21 10.78
CA PHE A 86 -4.04 2.75 9.44
C PHE A 86 -5.08 2.01 8.59
N ASP A 87 -5.90 2.79 7.90
CA ASP A 87 -7.02 2.25 7.11
C ASP A 87 -6.58 1.82 5.70
N TYR A 88 -5.48 2.40 5.20
CA TYR A 88 -4.99 2.21 3.84
C TYR A 88 -3.55 1.71 3.85
N LEU A 89 -3.19 1.04 2.76
CA LEU A 89 -1.82 0.65 2.47
C LEU A 89 -1.47 1.01 1.03
N GLY A 90 -0.45 1.83 0.84
CA GLY A 90 0.23 2.01 -0.43
C GLY A 90 1.35 0.98 -0.60
N VAL A 91 1.43 0.35 -1.75
CA VAL A 91 2.60 -0.42 -2.17
C VAL A 91 3.12 0.20 -3.45
N TRP A 92 4.33 0.72 -3.42
CA TRP A 92 4.83 1.55 -4.51
C TRP A 92 6.29 1.26 -4.87
N SER A 93 6.59 1.47 -6.13
CA SER A 93 7.94 1.59 -6.67
C SER A 93 7.92 2.60 -7.82
N SER A 94 9.09 3.09 -8.21
CA SER A 94 9.19 4.07 -9.29
C SER A 94 8.97 3.44 -10.68
N ALA A 95 8.30 4.17 -11.56
CA ALA A 95 7.98 3.71 -12.92
C ALA A 95 9.20 3.57 -13.85
N ASN A 96 10.38 3.99 -13.40
CA ASN A 96 11.64 3.85 -14.12
C ASN A 96 12.49 2.67 -13.62
N ASP A 97 11.85 1.61 -13.16
CA ASP A 97 12.48 0.38 -12.68
C ASP A 97 13.45 0.58 -11.50
N GLY A 98 13.09 1.45 -10.56
CA GLY A 98 13.87 1.66 -9.34
C GLY A 98 13.99 0.38 -8.51
N PRO A 99 15.17 0.10 -7.91
CA PRO A 99 15.42 -1.15 -7.20
C PRO A 99 14.91 -1.13 -5.75
N PHE A 100 13.68 -0.71 -5.52
CA PHE A 100 13.05 -0.65 -4.20
C PHE A 100 11.54 -0.86 -4.28
N VAL A 101 10.95 -1.26 -3.16
CA VAL A 101 9.49 -1.24 -2.93
C VAL A 101 9.24 -0.52 -1.62
N ALA A 102 8.31 0.42 -1.61
CA ALA A 102 7.82 1.08 -0.42
C ALA A 102 6.54 0.38 0.07
N LEU A 103 6.44 0.16 1.38
CA LEU A 103 5.22 -0.23 2.09
C LEU A 103 4.78 0.97 2.91
N GLU A 104 3.65 1.55 2.58
CA GLU A 104 3.22 2.85 3.07
C GLU A 104 1.86 2.77 3.78
N PRO A 105 1.81 2.59 5.11
CA PRO A 105 0.58 2.73 5.86
C PRO A 105 0.06 4.16 5.80
N TRP A 106 -1.18 4.37 5.34
CA TRP A 106 -1.79 5.69 5.23
C TRP A 106 -3.03 5.81 6.12
N SER A 107 -3.17 6.96 6.80
CA SER A 107 -4.36 7.29 7.59
C SER A 107 -5.45 8.00 6.79
N GLY A 108 -5.17 8.41 5.59
CA GLY A 108 -6.02 9.03 4.58
C GLY A 108 -5.43 8.77 3.20
N THR A 109 -6.05 9.26 2.15
CA THR A 109 -5.60 9.08 0.77
C THR A 109 -5.28 10.40 0.09
N SER A 110 -4.70 10.35 -1.11
CA SER A 110 -4.70 11.48 -2.04
C SER A 110 -6.13 11.86 -2.42
N THR A 111 -6.31 13.01 -3.06
CA THR A 111 -7.63 13.47 -3.50
C THR A 111 -8.25 12.47 -4.49
N CYS A 112 -9.53 12.19 -4.30
CA CYS A 112 -10.28 11.34 -5.22
C CYS A 112 -11.01 12.21 -6.26
N SER A 113 -11.22 11.66 -7.46
CA SER A 113 -11.85 12.37 -8.57
C SER A 113 -13.34 12.70 -8.35
N ASP A 114 -13.95 12.10 -7.33
CA ASP A 114 -15.34 12.29 -6.93
C ASP A 114 -15.48 13.16 -5.66
N GLU A 115 -14.41 13.79 -5.19
CA GLU A 115 -14.44 14.74 -4.07
C GLU A 115 -14.79 16.18 -4.54
N ASP A 116 -15.34 16.97 -3.63
CA ASP A 116 -15.87 18.32 -3.90
C ASP A 116 -14.89 19.45 -3.58
N ASP A 117 -13.60 19.15 -3.40
CA ASP A 117 -12.53 20.08 -3.03
C ASP A 117 -12.71 20.76 -1.65
N VAL A 118 -13.65 20.29 -0.84
CA VAL A 118 -13.79 20.72 0.55
C VAL A 118 -12.98 19.78 1.45
N PHE A 119 -11.95 20.32 2.11
CA PHE A 119 -11.01 19.51 2.89
C PHE A 119 -11.71 18.69 3.97
N GLU A 120 -12.72 19.24 4.62
CA GLU A 120 -13.51 18.60 5.66
C GLU A 120 -14.33 17.41 5.15
N HIS A 121 -14.61 17.34 3.84
CA HIS A 121 -15.34 16.25 3.22
C HIS A 121 -14.41 15.16 2.65
N LYS A 122 -13.10 15.42 2.71
CA LYS A 122 -12.10 14.52 2.15
C LYS A 122 -12.17 13.11 2.77
N ARG A 123 -12.11 12.10 1.94
CA ARG A 123 -12.11 10.69 2.36
C ARG A 123 -10.95 10.39 3.30
N GLY A 124 -11.26 9.79 4.46
CA GLY A 124 -10.27 9.46 5.48
C GLY A 124 -9.80 10.65 6.34
N VAL A 125 -10.38 11.88 6.15
CA VAL A 125 -10.06 13.01 7.02
C VAL A 125 -10.43 12.69 8.47
N ARG A 126 -9.63 13.19 9.39
CA ARG A 126 -9.83 13.02 10.83
C ARG A 126 -9.92 14.38 11.49
N PHE A 127 -10.88 14.54 12.38
CA PHE A 127 -11.11 15.78 13.14
C PHE A 127 -10.59 15.63 14.56
N LEU A 128 -9.99 16.68 15.09
CA LEU A 128 -9.57 16.80 16.47
C LEU A 128 -10.06 18.15 17.01
N GLU A 129 -10.59 18.16 18.20
CA GLU A 129 -10.92 19.40 18.90
C GLU A 129 -9.65 20.10 19.39
N PRO A 130 -9.69 21.42 19.65
CA PRO A 130 -8.53 22.14 20.18
C PRO A 130 -8.03 21.52 21.48
N GLY A 131 -6.75 21.11 21.48
CA GLY A 131 -6.10 20.44 22.59
C GLY A 131 -6.20 18.91 22.60
N GLU A 132 -6.98 18.32 21.70
CA GLU A 132 -6.99 16.88 21.48
C GLU A 132 -5.74 16.43 20.70
N HIS A 133 -5.37 15.19 20.91
CA HIS A 133 -4.31 14.53 20.13
C HIS A 133 -4.67 13.08 19.87
N LYS A 134 -4.20 12.55 18.76
CA LYS A 134 -4.35 11.15 18.37
C LYS A 134 -2.98 10.59 18.02
N THR A 135 -2.66 9.43 18.57
CA THR A 135 -1.45 8.69 18.23
C THR A 135 -1.81 7.57 17.24
N LEU A 136 -1.03 7.45 16.18
CA LEU A 136 -1.06 6.33 15.25
C LEU A 136 0.30 5.65 15.31
N SER A 137 0.31 4.33 15.31
CA SER A 137 1.53 3.55 15.46
C SER A 137 1.63 2.49 14.37
N PHE A 138 2.82 2.29 13.87
CA PHE A 138 3.17 1.12 13.07
C PHE A 138 4.50 0.53 13.57
N VAL A 139 4.72 -0.72 13.27
CA VAL A 139 5.94 -1.44 13.67
C VAL A 139 6.62 -2.01 12.44
N ILE A 140 7.92 -1.85 12.34
CA ILE A 140 8.75 -2.50 11.33
C ILE A 140 9.61 -3.56 12.04
N GLU A 141 9.52 -4.79 11.57
CA GLU A 141 10.33 -5.92 12.02
C GLU A 141 11.24 -6.35 10.88
N ILE A 142 12.52 -6.59 11.19
CA ILE A 142 13.48 -7.11 10.20
C ILE A 142 13.39 -8.64 10.24
N LEU A 143 13.15 -9.22 9.07
CA LEU A 143 13.17 -10.66 8.86
C LEU A 143 14.57 -11.06 8.38
N ILE A 144 15.20 -12.01 9.08
CA ILE A 144 16.60 -12.48 8.86
C ILE A 144 16.56 -13.90 8.30
#